data_986e53fac1197a6e58a39ae5f81693bc
#
_entry.id   986e53fac1197a6e58a39ae5f81693bc
#
_cell.length_a   1.000
_cell.length_b   1.000
_cell.length_c   1.000
_cell.angle_alpha   90.00
_cell.angle_beta   90.00
_cell.angle_gamma   90.00
#
_symmetry.space_group_name_H-M   'P 1'
#
loop_
_entity.id
_entity.type
_entity.pdbx_description
1 polymer ?
#
loop_
_entity_poly.entity_id
_entity_poly.type
_entity_poly.pdbx_seq_one_letter_code
_entity_poly.pdbx_strand_id
1 'polypeptide(L)'
;MRFSTASRHAVAAAYLIRLLSITFGQNVIVVDASVLAVALGDYGTDGQHARERLAGETLVAPELVDLEVVSVWRRHVAAKLMSARRAASAVADLADLPLRRSSHQSFLHRIWELRHVVTPYDAAYIALAEALDVVLVTADARLSRASGVHCEIEAIDGASGG
;
A
#
# COMPACT_ATOMS: atom_id res chain seq x y z
N MET A 1 -2.72 -5.30 31.65
CA MET A 1 -3.27 -4.89 30.35
C MET A 1 -3.46 -6.13 29.49
N ARG A 2 -4.70 -6.54 29.21
CA ARG A 2 -4.97 -7.74 28.37
C ARG A 2 -5.04 -7.27 26.92
N PHE A 3 -4.06 -7.64 26.12
CA PHE A 3 -4.13 -7.44 24.66
C PHE A 3 -5.33 -8.23 24.11
N SER A 4 -6.17 -7.53 23.34
CA SER A 4 -7.31 -8.12 22.64
C SER A 4 -6.87 -9.27 21.75
N THR A 5 -7.70 -10.30 21.61
CA THR A 5 -7.47 -11.45 20.71
C THR A 5 -7.16 -11.02 19.28
N ALA A 6 -7.78 -9.94 18.81
CA ALA A 6 -7.52 -9.33 17.48
C ALA A 6 -6.07 -8.86 17.32
N SER A 7 -5.48 -8.27 18.36
CA SER A 7 -4.07 -7.84 18.35
C SER A 7 -3.11 -9.04 18.22
N ARG A 8 -3.43 -10.17 18.85
CA ARG A 8 -2.61 -11.38 18.78
C ARG A 8 -2.63 -12.02 17.38
N HIS A 9 -3.76 -12.00 16.68
CA HIS A 9 -3.86 -12.56 15.32
C HIS A 9 -3.11 -11.70 14.30
N ALA A 10 -3.14 -10.37 14.43
CA ALA A 10 -2.37 -9.48 13.56
C ALA A 10 -0.86 -9.66 13.74
N VAL A 11 -0.40 -9.75 14.99
CA VAL A 11 1.02 -10.01 15.30
C VAL A 11 1.43 -11.39 14.77
N ALA A 12 0.60 -12.41 14.93
CA ALA A 12 0.88 -13.75 14.41
C ALA A 12 0.91 -13.76 12.86
N ALA A 13 0.00 -13.05 12.20
CA ALA A 13 0.01 -12.92 10.74
C ALA A 13 1.24 -12.17 10.24
N ALA A 14 1.62 -11.08 10.92
CA ALA A 14 2.85 -10.33 10.65
C ALA A 14 4.09 -11.23 10.80
N TYR A 15 4.16 -12.01 11.88
CA TYR A 15 5.26 -12.94 12.12
C TYR A 15 5.35 -14.03 11.05
N LEU A 16 4.21 -14.60 10.62
CA LEU A 16 4.16 -15.58 9.54
C LEU A 16 4.60 -15.00 8.19
N ILE A 17 4.19 -13.77 7.87
CA ILE A 17 4.62 -13.08 6.65
C ILE A 17 6.14 -12.87 6.68
N ARG A 18 6.70 -12.46 7.81
CA ARG A 18 8.14 -12.28 7.99
C ARG A 18 8.93 -13.60 7.93
N LEU A 19 8.41 -14.66 8.51
CA LEU A 19 9.02 -16.01 8.39
C LEU A 19 9.04 -16.51 6.94
N LEU A 20 7.96 -16.28 6.18
CA LEU A 20 7.89 -16.67 4.77
C LEU A 20 8.91 -15.90 3.92
N SER A 21 9.14 -14.61 4.20
CA SER A 21 10.16 -13.82 3.50
C SER A 21 11.58 -14.32 3.77
N ILE A 22 11.89 -14.66 5.01
CA ILE A 22 13.20 -15.23 5.38
C ILE A 22 13.41 -16.59 4.70
N THR A 23 12.35 -17.39 4.57
CA THR A 23 12.43 -18.76 4.01
C THR A 23 12.54 -18.76 2.48
N PHE A 24 11.96 -17.76 1.79
CA PHE A 24 11.89 -17.73 0.33
C PHE A 24 12.78 -16.65 -0.34
N GLY A 25 13.56 -15.90 0.46
CA GLY A 25 14.50 -14.89 -0.05
C GLY A 25 13.83 -13.71 -0.78
N GLN A 26 12.52 -13.53 -0.63
CA GLN A 26 11.78 -12.40 -1.18
C GLN A 26 11.64 -11.29 -0.14
N ASN A 27 11.93 -10.05 -0.52
CA ASN A 27 11.66 -8.91 0.33
C ASN A 27 10.14 -8.68 0.44
N VAL A 28 9.66 -8.40 1.65
CA VAL A 28 8.28 -7.97 1.89
C VAL A 28 8.25 -6.46 1.94
N ILE A 29 7.33 -5.86 1.23
CA ILE A 29 7.08 -4.41 1.29
C ILE A 29 5.59 -4.14 1.50
N VAL A 30 5.27 -3.03 2.17
CA VAL A 30 3.92 -2.47 2.14
C VAL A 30 3.85 -1.51 0.97
N VAL A 31 2.87 -1.69 0.09
CA VAL A 31 2.67 -0.86 -1.09
C VAL A 31 1.42 -0.02 -0.96
N ASP A 32 1.57 1.29 -1.20
CA ASP A 32 0.47 2.25 -1.18
C ASP A 32 -0.37 2.19 -2.46
N ALA A 33 -1.65 2.54 -2.34
CA ALA A 33 -2.59 2.62 -3.46
C ALA A 33 -2.11 3.53 -4.59
N SER A 34 -1.38 4.61 -4.28
CA SER A 34 -0.81 5.52 -5.29
C SER A 34 0.14 4.81 -6.24
N VAL A 35 0.99 3.92 -5.72
CA VAL A 35 1.93 3.12 -6.51
C VAL A 35 1.21 2.10 -7.37
N LEU A 36 0.25 1.36 -6.79
CA LEU A 36 -0.53 0.36 -7.53
C LEU A 36 -1.39 0.99 -8.63
N ALA A 37 -1.97 2.17 -8.36
CA ALA A 37 -2.77 2.88 -9.35
C ALA A 37 -1.94 3.24 -10.59
N VAL A 38 -0.68 3.65 -10.41
CA VAL A 38 0.25 3.96 -11.50
C VAL A 38 0.76 2.66 -12.13
N ALA A 39 1.24 1.71 -11.36
CA ALA A 39 1.80 0.45 -11.87
C ALA A 39 0.83 -0.32 -12.78
N LEU A 40 -0.45 -0.38 -12.41
CA LEU A 40 -1.48 -1.10 -13.15
C LEU A 40 -2.26 -0.20 -14.14
N GLY A 41 -2.34 1.10 -13.87
CA GLY A 41 -3.14 2.05 -14.66
C GLY A 41 -2.39 2.68 -15.82
N ASP A 42 -1.08 2.90 -15.67
CA ASP A 42 -0.25 3.61 -16.64
C ASP A 42 0.67 2.68 -17.45
N TYR A 43 0.66 2.84 -18.78
CA TYR A 43 1.59 2.14 -19.69
C TYR A 43 2.82 2.99 -20.07
N GLY A 44 2.90 4.22 -19.59
CA GLY A 44 4.03 5.12 -19.80
C GLY A 44 5.20 4.80 -18.87
N THR A 45 6.13 5.73 -18.83
CA THR A 45 7.39 5.62 -18.07
C THR A 45 7.15 5.45 -16.57
N ASP A 46 6.21 6.22 -16.02
CA ASP A 46 5.91 6.15 -14.58
C ASP A 46 5.35 4.79 -14.17
N GLY A 47 4.42 4.24 -14.99
CA GLY A 47 3.92 2.89 -14.78
C GLY A 47 5.00 1.82 -14.92
N GLN A 48 5.95 2.00 -15.85
CA GLN A 48 7.08 1.10 -16.01
C GLN A 48 7.99 1.13 -14.77
N HIS A 49 8.39 2.30 -14.31
CA HIS A 49 9.23 2.45 -13.11
C HIS A 49 8.55 1.86 -11.87
N ALA A 50 7.24 2.12 -11.70
CA ALA A 50 6.50 1.52 -10.59
C ALA A 50 6.50 -0.02 -10.66
N ARG A 51 6.26 -0.61 -11.83
CA ARG A 51 6.33 -2.07 -12.01
C ARG A 51 7.73 -2.65 -11.76
N GLU A 52 8.77 -1.98 -12.24
CA GLU A 52 10.16 -2.38 -12.02
C GLU A 52 10.50 -2.37 -10.52
N ARG A 53 10.06 -1.32 -9.78
CA ARG A 53 10.27 -1.25 -8.34
C ARG A 53 9.57 -2.37 -7.57
N LEU A 54 8.38 -2.78 -8.01
CA LEU A 54 7.61 -3.83 -7.35
C LEU A 54 8.04 -5.25 -7.74
N ALA A 55 8.83 -5.40 -8.81
CA ALA A 55 9.21 -6.69 -9.35
C ALA A 55 10.06 -7.52 -8.35
N GLY A 56 9.64 -8.76 -8.13
CA GLY A 56 10.34 -9.68 -7.21
C GLY A 56 10.02 -9.48 -5.73
N GLU A 57 9.18 -8.51 -5.37
CA GLU A 57 8.77 -8.25 -3.99
C GLU A 57 7.51 -9.04 -3.60
N THR A 58 7.38 -9.35 -2.32
CA THR A 58 6.11 -9.81 -1.74
C THR A 58 5.31 -8.59 -1.30
N LEU A 59 4.22 -8.32 -2.02
CA LEU A 59 3.40 -7.13 -1.81
C LEU A 59 2.36 -7.37 -0.71
N VAL A 60 2.28 -6.43 0.23
CA VAL A 60 1.27 -6.39 1.30
C VAL A 60 0.62 -5.01 1.32
N ALA A 61 -0.68 -4.93 1.58
CA ALA A 61 -1.39 -3.67 1.77
C ALA A 61 -2.58 -3.84 2.72
N PRO A 62 -3.11 -2.75 3.32
CA PRO A 62 -4.41 -2.80 3.98
C PRO A 62 -5.53 -3.14 3.00
N GLU A 63 -6.61 -3.79 3.47
CA GLU A 63 -7.77 -4.16 2.63
C GLU A 63 -8.41 -2.98 1.88
N LEU A 64 -8.27 -1.76 2.42
CA LEU A 64 -8.80 -0.55 1.80
C LEU A 64 -8.13 -0.19 0.47
N VAL A 65 -6.96 -0.75 0.17
CA VAL A 65 -6.17 -0.48 -1.03
C VAL A 65 -6.97 -0.63 -2.32
N ASP A 66 -7.81 -1.66 -2.42
CA ASP A 66 -8.60 -1.90 -3.62
C ASP A 66 -9.57 -0.75 -3.91
N LEU A 67 -10.22 -0.23 -2.87
CA LEU A 67 -11.17 0.88 -3.00
C LEU A 67 -10.47 2.20 -3.33
N GLU A 68 -9.29 2.43 -2.78
CA GLU A 68 -8.49 3.62 -3.08
C GLU A 68 -8.00 3.61 -4.52
N VAL A 69 -7.43 2.50 -4.99
CA VAL A 69 -6.97 2.35 -6.37
C VAL A 69 -8.14 2.54 -7.36
N VAL A 70 -9.27 1.88 -7.13
CA VAL A 70 -10.47 2.03 -7.97
C VAL A 70 -10.99 3.48 -7.92
N SER A 71 -10.91 4.16 -6.77
CA SER A 71 -11.29 5.56 -6.64
C SER A 71 -10.38 6.49 -7.47
N VAL A 72 -9.07 6.22 -7.55
CA VAL A 72 -8.14 6.95 -8.42
C VAL A 72 -8.56 6.79 -9.87
N TRP A 73 -8.72 5.56 -10.37
CA TRP A 73 -9.10 5.33 -11.77
C TRP A 73 -10.48 5.89 -12.12
N ARG A 74 -11.45 5.83 -11.20
CA ARG A 74 -12.76 6.48 -11.38
C ARG A 74 -12.60 7.98 -11.65
N ARG A 75 -11.72 8.66 -10.89
CA ARG A 75 -11.44 10.09 -11.10
C ARG A 75 -10.76 10.32 -12.44
N HIS A 76 -9.78 9.47 -12.82
CA HIS A 76 -9.10 9.57 -14.11
C HIS A 76 -10.06 9.38 -15.29
N VAL A 77 -11.00 8.44 -15.20
CA VAL A 77 -12.03 8.26 -16.24
C VAL A 77 -12.95 9.48 -16.32
N ALA A 78 -13.41 10.01 -15.20
CA ALA A 78 -14.24 11.20 -15.17
C ALA A 78 -13.53 12.43 -15.75
N ALA A 79 -12.22 12.57 -15.49
CA ALA A 79 -11.38 13.64 -16.03
C ALA A 79 -10.91 13.37 -17.48
N LYS A 80 -11.30 12.26 -18.11
CA LYS A 80 -10.86 11.82 -19.46
C LYS A 80 -9.34 11.59 -19.58
N LEU A 81 -8.66 11.36 -18.48
CA LEU A 81 -7.24 11.01 -18.43
C LEU A 81 -7.02 9.52 -18.69
N MET A 82 -8.05 8.71 -18.54
CA MET A 82 -8.05 7.27 -18.74
C MET A 82 -9.35 6.83 -19.41
N SER A 83 -9.30 5.91 -20.37
CA SER A 83 -10.52 5.37 -20.95
C SER A 83 -11.20 4.39 -19.99
N ALA A 84 -12.53 4.30 -20.03
CA ALA A 84 -13.29 3.33 -19.23
C ALA A 84 -12.88 1.87 -19.50
N ARG A 85 -12.54 1.56 -20.76
CA ARG A 85 -12.03 0.23 -21.15
C ARG A 85 -10.70 -0.08 -20.45
N ARG A 86 -9.76 0.89 -20.42
CA ARG A 86 -8.47 0.71 -19.76
C ARG A 86 -8.65 0.54 -18.25
N ALA A 87 -9.54 1.35 -17.64
CA ALA A 87 -9.85 1.22 -16.21
C ALA A 87 -10.43 -0.17 -15.89
N ALA A 88 -11.34 -0.68 -16.71
CA ALA A 88 -11.89 -2.03 -16.52
C ALA A 88 -10.81 -3.13 -16.58
N SER A 89 -9.86 -3.03 -17.52
CA SER A 89 -8.71 -3.95 -17.57
C SER A 89 -7.84 -3.83 -16.33
N ALA A 90 -7.54 -2.60 -15.86
CA ALA A 90 -6.74 -2.39 -14.67
C ALA A 90 -7.40 -2.93 -13.39
N VAL A 91 -8.74 -2.87 -13.31
CA VAL A 91 -9.50 -3.48 -12.20
C VAL A 91 -9.36 -5.01 -12.23
N ALA A 92 -9.37 -5.64 -13.39
CA ALA A 92 -9.12 -7.08 -13.50
C ALA A 92 -7.69 -7.42 -13.08
N ASP A 93 -6.69 -6.66 -13.56
CA ASP A 93 -5.28 -6.83 -13.18
C ASP A 93 -5.09 -6.68 -11.66
N LEU A 94 -5.78 -5.74 -11.00
CA LEU A 94 -5.76 -5.57 -9.55
C LEU A 94 -6.35 -6.77 -8.81
N ALA A 95 -7.45 -7.32 -9.33
CA ALA A 95 -8.10 -8.49 -8.72
C ALA A 95 -7.21 -9.74 -8.78
N ASP A 96 -6.44 -9.89 -9.87
CA ASP A 96 -5.55 -11.02 -10.11
C ASP A 96 -4.14 -10.82 -9.50
N LEU A 97 -3.83 -9.59 -9.01
CA LEU A 97 -2.53 -9.28 -8.43
C LEU A 97 -2.27 -10.13 -7.18
N PRO A 98 -1.10 -10.82 -7.08
CA PRO A 98 -0.70 -11.56 -5.89
C PRO A 98 -0.32 -10.60 -4.75
N LEU A 99 -1.29 -9.82 -4.29
CA LEU A 99 -1.21 -8.86 -3.21
C LEU A 99 -1.86 -9.44 -1.94
N ARG A 100 -1.12 -9.44 -0.85
CA ARG A 100 -1.66 -9.84 0.46
C ARG A 100 -2.38 -8.67 1.10
N ARG A 101 -3.69 -8.79 1.25
CA ARG A 101 -4.54 -7.79 1.89
C ARG A 101 -4.66 -8.10 3.38
N SER A 102 -4.38 -7.10 4.22
CA SER A 102 -4.40 -7.21 5.68
C SER A 102 -5.50 -6.33 6.27
N SER A 103 -6.25 -6.85 7.24
CA SER A 103 -7.25 -6.05 7.94
C SER A 103 -6.59 -4.93 8.76
N HIS A 104 -7.10 -3.72 8.63
CA HIS A 104 -6.66 -2.56 9.40
C HIS A 104 -7.21 -2.53 10.83
N GLN A 105 -8.18 -3.39 11.18
CA GLN A 105 -8.86 -3.37 12.48
C GLN A 105 -7.89 -3.47 13.65
N SER A 106 -6.85 -4.27 13.52
CA SER A 106 -5.84 -4.48 14.56
C SER A 106 -4.97 -3.24 14.81
N PHE A 107 -4.96 -2.30 13.88
CA PHE A 107 -4.11 -1.11 13.90
C PHE A 107 -4.87 0.17 14.28
N LEU A 108 -6.18 0.10 14.59
CA LEU A 108 -7.01 1.28 14.86
C LEU A 108 -6.45 2.19 15.93
N HIS A 109 -5.80 1.65 16.97
CA HIS A 109 -5.17 2.45 18.00
C HIS A 109 -3.99 3.27 17.40
N ARG A 110 -3.10 2.63 16.64
CA ARG A 110 -1.97 3.31 16.00
C ARG A 110 -2.42 4.31 14.95
N ILE A 111 -3.44 3.97 14.17
CA ILE A 111 -4.07 4.88 13.20
C ILE A 111 -4.58 6.14 13.91
N TRP A 112 -5.22 5.99 15.07
CA TRP A 112 -5.71 7.12 15.86
C TRP A 112 -4.57 7.97 16.46
N GLU A 113 -3.47 7.37 16.87
CA GLU A 113 -2.28 8.11 17.33
C GLU A 113 -1.73 9.05 16.25
N LEU A 114 -1.73 8.60 14.99
CA LEU A 114 -1.23 9.37 13.83
C LEU A 114 -2.20 10.43 13.30
N ARG A 115 -3.40 10.57 13.87
CA ARG A 115 -4.51 11.43 13.36
C ARG A 115 -4.17 12.91 13.12
N HIS A 116 -3.15 13.44 13.77
CA HIS A 116 -2.72 14.84 13.61
C HIS A 116 -1.59 15.00 12.59
N VAL A 117 -1.07 13.90 12.06
CA VAL A 117 0.08 13.89 11.17
C VAL A 117 -0.33 13.52 9.74
N VAL A 118 -1.14 12.49 9.60
CA VAL A 118 -1.60 11.95 8.31
C VAL A 118 -3.09 11.61 8.34
N THR A 119 -3.66 11.32 7.17
CA THR A 119 -5.05 10.83 7.09
C THR A 119 -5.17 9.43 7.72
N PRO A 120 -6.38 9.01 8.16
CA PRO A 120 -6.58 7.63 8.63
C PRO A 120 -6.24 6.57 7.58
N TYR A 121 -6.40 6.88 6.29
CA TYR A 121 -6.04 5.99 5.20
C TYR A 121 -4.52 5.80 5.13
N ASP A 122 -3.74 6.88 5.06
CA ASP A 122 -2.27 6.83 5.07
C ASP A 122 -1.75 6.17 6.35
N ALA A 123 -2.36 6.46 7.50
CA ALA A 123 -2.00 5.87 8.77
C ALA A 123 -2.19 4.34 8.80
N ALA A 124 -3.13 3.79 8.03
CA ALA A 124 -3.32 2.33 7.93
C ALA A 124 -2.13 1.65 7.24
N TYR A 125 -1.58 2.25 6.18
CA TYR A 125 -0.36 1.75 5.52
C TYR A 125 0.86 1.86 6.44
N ILE A 126 1.04 3.00 7.09
CA ILE A 126 2.13 3.23 8.03
C ILE A 126 2.08 2.20 9.18
N ALA A 127 0.92 2.05 9.82
CA ALA A 127 0.75 1.12 10.93
C ALA A 127 0.99 -0.35 10.53
N LEU A 128 0.63 -0.72 9.31
CA LEU A 128 0.91 -2.05 8.77
C LEU A 128 2.42 -2.23 8.53
N ALA A 129 3.10 -1.25 7.93
CA ALA A 129 4.54 -1.29 7.68
C ALA A 129 5.34 -1.35 8.98
N GLU A 130 4.96 -0.56 9.99
CA GLU A 130 5.55 -0.59 11.33
C GLU A 130 5.37 -1.97 11.99
N ALA A 131 4.17 -2.56 11.90
CA ALA A 131 3.88 -3.86 12.51
C ALA A 131 4.65 -5.02 11.84
N LEU A 132 4.94 -4.89 10.56
CA LEU A 132 5.73 -5.86 9.79
C LEU A 132 7.24 -5.60 9.87
N ASP A 133 7.66 -4.41 10.33
CA ASP A 133 9.04 -3.92 10.30
C ASP A 133 9.62 -3.97 8.87
N VAL A 134 8.89 -3.40 7.92
CA VAL A 134 9.24 -3.36 6.50
C VAL A 134 9.06 -1.95 5.92
N VAL A 135 9.61 -1.72 4.73
CA VAL A 135 9.48 -0.44 4.05
C VAL A 135 8.05 -0.24 3.52
N LEU A 136 7.56 0.99 3.62
CA LEU A 136 6.36 1.47 2.92
C LEU A 136 6.78 2.16 1.62
N VAL A 137 6.33 1.63 0.48
CA VAL A 137 6.57 2.23 -0.84
C VAL A 137 5.34 3.03 -1.24
N THR A 138 5.52 4.32 -1.51
CA THR A 138 4.44 5.27 -1.87
C THR A 138 4.86 6.16 -3.03
N ALA A 139 3.90 6.72 -3.76
CA ALA A 139 4.14 7.81 -4.71
C ALA A 139 3.85 9.20 -4.09
N ASP A 140 3.46 9.26 -2.81
CA ASP A 140 3.25 10.51 -2.10
C ASP A 140 4.47 10.89 -1.26
N ALA A 141 5.31 11.78 -1.80
CA ALA A 141 6.51 12.27 -1.12
C ALA A 141 6.23 13.02 0.21
N ARG A 142 4.96 13.39 0.51
CA ARG A 142 4.61 14.01 1.79
C ARG A 142 4.69 13.00 2.92
N LEU A 143 4.39 11.72 2.67
CA LEU A 143 4.44 10.68 3.68
C LEU A 143 5.85 10.43 4.21
N SER A 144 6.89 10.57 3.37
CA SER A 144 8.28 10.40 3.82
C SER A 144 8.76 11.46 4.81
N ARG A 145 7.98 12.54 4.96
CA ARG A 145 8.24 13.64 5.91
C ARG A 145 7.34 13.61 7.14
N ALA A 146 6.48 12.60 7.26
CA ALA A 146 5.54 12.47 8.37
C ALA A 146 6.31 12.21 9.69
N SER A 147 6.01 13.01 10.72
CA SER A 147 6.65 12.87 12.03
C SER A 147 6.01 11.74 12.85
N GLY A 148 6.79 11.12 13.74
CA GLY A 148 6.28 10.07 14.64
C GLY A 148 5.99 8.73 13.96
N VAL A 149 6.51 8.53 12.75
CA VAL A 149 6.47 7.27 11.99
C VAL A 149 7.71 6.45 12.35
N HIS A 150 7.55 5.14 12.49
CA HIS A 150 8.60 4.21 12.93
C HIS A 150 8.98 3.18 11.86
N CYS A 151 8.49 3.29 10.62
CA CYS A 151 8.95 2.51 9.48
C CYS A 151 9.71 3.39 8.49
N GLU A 152 10.52 2.76 7.67
CA GLU A 152 11.09 3.42 6.49
C GLU A 152 9.99 3.68 5.45
N ILE A 153 10.00 4.89 4.86
CA ILE A 153 9.09 5.27 3.78
C ILE A 153 9.91 5.63 2.56
N GLU A 154 9.78 4.85 1.52
CA GLU A 154 10.37 5.08 0.20
C GLU A 154 9.34 5.75 -0.71
N ALA A 155 9.61 6.99 -1.09
CA ALA A 155 8.82 7.68 -2.10
C ALA A 155 9.42 7.41 -3.49
N ILE A 156 8.62 6.83 -4.39
CA ILE A 156 9.04 6.65 -5.78
C ILE A 156 8.58 7.85 -6.62
N ASP A 157 9.40 8.25 -7.59
CA ASP A 157 9.00 9.24 -8.58
C ASP A 157 7.93 8.63 -9.49
N GLY A 158 6.72 9.14 -9.40
CA GLY A 158 5.62 8.67 -10.22
C GLY A 158 4.34 9.44 -9.90
N ALA A 159 3.91 10.21 -10.87
CA ALA A 159 2.76 11.10 -10.85
C ALA A 159 2.96 12.43 -10.10
N SER A 160 3.78 13.30 -10.64
CA SER A 160 3.49 14.73 -10.60
C SER A 160 2.21 14.96 -11.40
N GLY A 161 1.09 14.49 -10.86
CA GLY A 161 -0.24 14.79 -11.36
C GLY A 161 -0.61 16.19 -10.88
N GLY A 162 -0.62 17.14 -11.81
CA GLY A 162 -1.22 18.45 -11.62
C GLY A 162 -2.73 18.35 -11.40
#